data_ce9bdc9249ca26f3292e157cb815af4a
#
_entry.id   ce9bdc9249ca26f3292e157cb815af4a
#
_cell.length_a   1.000
_cell.length_b   1.000
_cell.length_c   1.000
_cell.angle_alpha   90.00
_cell.angle_beta   90.00
_cell.angle_gamma   90.00
#
_symmetry.space_group_name_H-M   'P 1'
#
loop_
_entity.id
_entity.type
_entity.pdbx_description
1 polymer ?
#
loop_
_entity_poly.entity_id
_entity_poly.type
_entity_poly.pdbx_seq_one_letter_code
_entity_poly.pdbx_strand_id
1 'polypeptide(L)'
;QIIKNYEKNFNFIKAHFKEKNKGKGDSQKIAKKIVTGDYIIIQDADLEYDPEDINKLLKIAIEDKKNFVIGHRIMKTTIRHPYFFFRELAVNSLTFLLNILYGTSIKDCACCYRLFTYELWKNIDGKADEFEYDFSIICQAVKNTKQIGQCSVYYKSRTYKDGKKCTWDVGLHAFKRIILDRFN
;
A
#
# COMPACT_ATOMS: atom_id res chain seq x y z
N GLN A 1 24.74 -4.78 3.80
CA GLN A 1 25.75 -3.98 4.56
C GLN A 1 25.28 -2.55 4.81
N ILE A 2 24.68 -1.86 3.80
CA ILE A 2 24.20 -0.47 3.93
C ILE A 2 23.20 -0.31 5.09
N ILE A 3 22.12 -1.09 5.09
CA ILE A 3 21.07 -1.02 6.12
C ILE A 3 21.63 -1.25 7.54
N LYS A 4 22.52 -2.23 7.71
CA LYS A 4 23.18 -2.47 9.01
C LYS A 4 24.03 -1.29 9.49
N ASN A 5 24.62 -0.56 8.54
CA ASN A 5 25.39 0.63 8.87
C ASN A 5 24.49 1.78 9.33
N TYR A 6 23.37 1.98 8.63
CA TYR A 6 22.37 2.99 9.06
C TYR A 6 21.77 2.66 10.43
N GLU A 7 21.43 1.41 10.70
CA GLU A 7 20.90 0.97 12.00
C GLU A 7 21.88 1.26 13.14
N LYS A 8 23.21 1.10 12.91
CA LYS A 8 24.22 1.44 13.90
C LYS A 8 24.35 2.93 14.18
N ASN A 9 24.13 3.75 13.14
CA ASN A 9 24.36 5.19 13.23
C ASN A 9 23.11 5.98 13.65
N PHE A 10 21.92 5.37 13.54
CA PHE A 10 20.65 6.03 13.81
C PHE A 10 19.74 5.17 14.69
N ASN A 11 19.52 5.59 15.92
CA ASN A 11 18.74 4.85 16.92
C ASN A 11 17.25 4.65 16.57
N PHE A 12 16.72 5.46 15.66
CA PHE A 12 15.35 5.35 15.17
C PHE A 12 15.20 4.36 14.00
N ILE A 13 16.30 3.84 13.45
CA ILE A 13 16.28 2.81 12.41
C ILE A 13 16.37 1.43 13.07
N LYS A 14 15.42 0.57 12.75
CA LYS A 14 15.39 -0.84 13.16
C LYS A 14 15.37 -1.73 11.92
N ALA A 15 16.36 -2.61 11.79
CA ALA A 15 16.48 -3.51 10.65
C ALA A 15 16.08 -4.93 11.04
N HIS A 16 15.30 -5.57 10.16
CA HIS A 16 15.00 -6.99 10.28
C HIS A 16 15.38 -7.72 9.00
N PHE A 17 16.24 -8.72 9.13
CA PHE A 17 16.74 -9.52 7.99
C PHE A 17 16.12 -10.91 8.04
N LYS A 18 15.36 -11.25 6.99
CA LYS A 18 14.78 -12.59 6.86
C LYS A 18 15.81 -13.57 6.28
N GLU A 19 15.81 -14.79 6.77
CA GLU A 19 16.65 -15.87 6.22
C GLU A 19 16.21 -16.27 4.81
N LYS A 20 14.90 -16.24 4.54
CA LYS A 20 14.30 -16.58 3.24
C LYS A 20 13.29 -15.52 2.82
N ASN A 21 13.21 -15.29 1.51
CA ASN A 21 12.14 -14.47 0.94
C ASN A 21 10.82 -15.25 1.02
N LYS A 22 9.84 -14.70 1.76
CA LYS A 22 8.47 -15.23 1.90
C LYS A 22 7.42 -14.25 1.43
N GLY A 23 7.78 -13.31 0.54
CA GLY A 23 6.91 -12.30 0.00
C GLY A 23 6.85 -11.00 0.81
N LYS A 24 6.13 -10.03 0.22
CA LYS A 24 5.96 -8.67 0.78
C LYS A 24 5.07 -8.70 2.03
N GLY A 25 3.98 -9.46 1.99
CA GLY A 25 3.04 -9.57 3.10
C GLY A 25 3.68 -10.13 4.36
N ASP A 26 4.51 -11.17 4.25
CA ASP A 26 5.26 -11.71 5.37
C ASP A 26 6.20 -10.65 6.00
N SER A 27 6.84 -9.82 5.17
CA SER A 27 7.68 -8.71 5.67
C SER A 27 6.87 -7.67 6.44
N GLN A 28 5.67 -7.34 5.97
CA GLN A 28 4.79 -6.38 6.63
C GLN A 28 4.23 -6.95 7.95
N LYS A 29 3.91 -8.25 8.00
CA LYS A 29 3.49 -8.94 9.24
C LYS A 29 4.60 -8.90 10.32
N ILE A 30 5.86 -9.07 9.90
CA ILE A 30 7.00 -8.94 10.82
C ILE A 30 7.15 -7.50 11.29
N ALA A 31 7.13 -6.53 10.37
CA ALA A 31 7.23 -5.11 10.70
C ALA A 31 6.13 -4.67 11.67
N LYS A 32 4.90 -5.20 11.53
CA LYS A 32 3.78 -4.91 12.42
C LYS A 32 4.11 -5.17 13.88
N LYS A 33 4.97 -6.15 14.21
CA LYS A 33 5.34 -6.50 15.58
C LYS A 33 6.33 -5.56 16.21
N ILE A 34 7.01 -4.73 15.43
CA ILE A 34 8.12 -3.87 15.90
C ILE A 34 7.85 -2.37 15.71
N VAL A 35 6.78 -1.98 15.05
CA VAL A 35 6.40 -0.56 14.89
C VAL A 35 5.89 0.02 16.21
N THR A 36 6.26 1.28 16.49
CA THR A 36 5.95 1.96 17.76
C THR A 36 5.46 3.40 17.56
N GLY A 37 5.38 3.89 16.32
CA GLY A 37 4.91 5.26 16.01
C GLY A 37 3.40 5.39 16.08
N ASP A 38 2.90 6.61 16.25
CA ASP A 38 1.46 6.94 16.27
C ASP A 38 0.80 6.72 14.90
N TYR A 39 1.58 6.90 13.84
CA TYR A 39 1.17 6.67 12.45
C TYR A 39 2.12 5.68 11.77
N ILE A 40 1.57 4.81 10.98
CA ILE A 40 2.30 3.80 10.21
C ILE A 40 2.09 4.07 8.73
N ILE A 41 3.17 4.16 7.97
CA ILE A 41 3.13 4.22 6.51
C ILE A 41 4.01 3.13 5.90
N ILE A 42 3.55 2.56 4.79
CA ILE A 42 4.31 1.57 4.02
C ILE A 42 5.04 2.30 2.91
N GLN A 43 6.37 2.21 2.90
CA GLN A 43 7.24 2.76 1.87
C GLN A 43 7.99 1.64 1.15
N ASP A 44 7.71 1.45 -0.13
CA ASP A 44 8.48 0.54 -0.98
C ASP A 44 9.82 1.19 -1.37
N ALA A 45 10.91 0.43 -1.33
CA ALA A 45 12.27 0.92 -1.64
C ALA A 45 12.59 0.82 -3.14
N ASP A 46 11.62 1.05 -4.00
CA ASP A 46 11.73 0.84 -5.45
C ASP A 46 11.76 2.14 -6.26
N LEU A 47 11.75 3.28 -5.58
CA LEU A 47 11.82 4.63 -6.15
C LEU A 47 10.62 4.97 -7.08
N GLU A 48 9.51 4.23 -7.00
CA GLU A 48 8.30 4.54 -7.76
C GLU A 48 7.50 5.70 -7.12
N TYR A 49 7.63 5.92 -5.80
CA TYR A 49 6.95 6.99 -5.04
C TYR A 49 7.96 8.00 -4.48
N ASP A 50 7.51 9.25 -4.37
CA ASP A 50 8.29 10.33 -3.78
C ASP A 50 8.05 10.37 -2.26
N PRO A 51 9.09 10.21 -1.41
CA PRO A 51 8.94 10.31 0.04
C PRO A 51 8.38 11.64 0.55
N GLU A 52 8.52 12.73 -0.19
CA GLU A 52 7.93 14.04 0.18
C GLU A 52 6.40 13.99 0.23
N ASP A 53 5.78 13.10 -0.53
CA ASP A 53 4.32 12.92 -0.50
C ASP A 53 3.82 12.34 0.84
N ILE A 54 4.68 11.75 1.68
CA ILE A 54 4.34 11.26 3.02
C ILE A 54 3.77 12.41 3.86
N ASN A 55 4.34 13.61 3.74
CA ASN A 55 3.89 14.78 4.47
C ASN A 55 2.43 15.15 4.14
N LYS A 56 1.99 14.93 2.90
CA LYS A 56 0.59 15.19 2.48
C LYS A 56 -0.38 14.23 3.16
N LEU A 57 -0.02 12.93 3.23
CA LEU A 57 -0.85 11.93 3.91
C LEU A 57 -0.93 12.21 5.40
N LEU A 58 0.20 12.52 6.03
CA LEU A 58 0.26 12.80 7.46
C LEU A 58 -0.54 14.05 7.82
N LYS A 59 -0.46 15.11 7.01
CA LYS A 59 -1.24 16.32 7.20
C LYS A 59 -2.75 16.04 7.22
N ILE A 60 -3.26 15.27 6.24
CA ILE A 60 -4.67 14.87 6.20
C ILE A 60 -5.05 14.02 7.41
N ALA A 61 -4.18 13.08 7.83
CA ALA A 61 -4.45 12.23 8.98
C ALA A 61 -4.62 13.06 10.26
N ILE A 62 -3.79 14.07 10.46
CA ILE A 62 -3.79 14.91 11.67
C ILE A 62 -4.92 15.95 11.61
N GLU A 63 -4.97 16.77 10.54
CA GLU A 63 -5.88 17.93 10.46
C GLU A 63 -7.34 17.46 10.29
N ASP A 64 -7.60 16.47 9.45
CA ASP A 64 -8.94 15.93 9.18
C ASP A 64 -9.33 14.76 10.10
N LYS A 65 -8.46 14.39 11.06
CA LYS A 65 -8.66 13.29 12.00
C LYS A 65 -9.02 11.97 11.30
N LYS A 66 -8.23 11.61 10.27
CA LYS A 66 -8.45 10.38 9.51
C LYS A 66 -7.62 9.23 10.07
N ASN A 67 -8.25 8.08 10.26
CA ASN A 67 -7.58 6.87 10.74
C ASN A 67 -6.84 6.12 9.62
N PHE A 68 -7.31 6.30 8.38
CA PHE A 68 -6.74 5.72 7.17
C PHE A 68 -6.62 6.78 6.09
N VAL A 69 -5.43 6.98 5.54
CA VAL A 69 -5.23 7.88 4.39
C VAL A 69 -4.53 7.10 3.28
N ILE A 70 -5.13 7.12 2.09
CA ILE A 70 -4.59 6.45 0.91
C ILE A 70 -4.26 7.44 -0.19
N GLY A 71 -3.10 7.26 -0.81
CA GLY A 71 -2.74 8.00 -2.02
C GLY A 71 -3.57 7.57 -3.23
N HIS A 72 -3.73 8.46 -4.20
CA HIS A 72 -4.10 8.09 -5.57
C HIS A 72 -3.05 8.61 -6.53
N ARG A 73 -2.60 7.74 -7.44
CA ARG A 73 -1.43 7.99 -8.27
C ARG A 73 -1.74 8.97 -9.39
N ILE A 74 -0.91 10.00 -9.50
CA ILE A 74 -0.85 10.87 -10.68
C ILE A 74 0.37 10.48 -11.49
N MET A 75 0.13 9.98 -12.71
CA MET A 75 1.21 9.63 -13.63
C MET A 75 1.65 10.86 -14.42
N LYS A 76 2.93 11.21 -14.35
CA LYS A 76 3.54 12.30 -15.14
C LYS A 76 3.90 11.89 -16.58
N THR A 77 3.45 10.75 -17.11
CA THR A 77 3.87 10.30 -18.42
C THR A 77 2.88 10.69 -19.50
N THR A 78 3.36 11.46 -20.46
CA THR A 78 2.67 11.83 -21.71
C THR A 78 2.60 10.67 -22.71
N ILE A 79 3.35 9.60 -22.51
CA ILE A 79 3.41 8.46 -23.44
C ILE A 79 2.45 7.38 -22.95
N ARG A 80 1.28 7.29 -23.58
CA ARG A 80 0.29 6.22 -23.35
C ARG A 80 0.69 4.99 -24.17
N HIS A 81 1.56 4.17 -23.64
CA HIS A 81 1.77 2.83 -24.21
C HIS A 81 0.51 1.97 -23.94
N PRO A 82 0.02 1.14 -24.88
CA PRO A 82 -1.17 0.29 -24.70
C PRO A 82 -1.18 -0.53 -23.41
N TYR A 83 -0.01 -1.00 -23.00
CA TYR A 83 0.20 -1.70 -21.72
C TYR A 83 -0.28 -0.90 -20.49
N PHE A 84 -0.05 0.41 -20.46
CA PHE A 84 -0.50 1.25 -19.34
C PHE A 84 -2.02 1.39 -19.31
N PHE A 85 -2.67 1.42 -20.48
CA PHE A 85 -4.12 1.45 -20.59
C PHE A 85 -4.79 0.23 -19.97
N PHE A 86 -4.35 -0.98 -20.34
CA PHE A 86 -4.91 -2.21 -19.75
C PHE A 86 -4.66 -2.34 -18.25
N ARG A 87 -3.50 -1.88 -17.79
CA ARG A 87 -3.20 -1.86 -16.36
C ARG A 87 -4.09 -0.86 -15.60
N GLU A 88 -4.31 0.31 -16.16
CA GLU A 88 -5.21 1.32 -15.60
C GLU A 88 -6.65 0.79 -15.54
N LEU A 89 -7.10 0.15 -16.60
CA LEU A 89 -8.43 -0.49 -16.66
C LEU A 89 -8.56 -1.57 -15.57
N ALA A 90 -7.56 -2.43 -15.38
CA ALA A 90 -7.56 -3.45 -14.34
C ALA A 90 -7.61 -2.83 -12.93
N VAL A 91 -6.81 -1.80 -12.65
CA VAL A 91 -6.81 -1.09 -11.37
C VAL A 91 -8.15 -0.41 -11.11
N ASN A 92 -8.73 0.24 -12.13
CA ASN A 92 -10.04 0.89 -12.01
C ASN A 92 -11.15 -0.13 -11.74
N SER A 93 -11.09 -1.31 -12.38
CA SER A 93 -12.04 -2.40 -12.14
C SER A 93 -11.94 -2.96 -10.71
N LEU A 94 -10.72 -3.17 -10.21
CA LEU A 94 -10.49 -3.60 -8.82
C LEU A 94 -10.97 -2.52 -7.82
N THR A 95 -10.70 -1.26 -8.11
CA THR A 95 -11.13 -0.13 -7.28
C THR A 95 -12.66 -0.02 -7.25
N PHE A 96 -13.31 -0.17 -8.39
CA PHE A 96 -14.76 -0.18 -8.50
C PHE A 96 -15.39 -1.33 -7.71
N LEU A 97 -14.84 -2.55 -7.84
CA LEU A 97 -15.27 -3.72 -7.07
C LEU A 97 -15.15 -3.48 -5.56
N LEU A 98 -14.00 -2.96 -5.11
CA LEU A 98 -13.78 -2.65 -3.71
C LEU A 98 -14.80 -1.62 -3.21
N ASN A 99 -15.02 -0.55 -3.97
CA ASN A 99 -15.95 0.50 -3.58
C ASN A 99 -17.39 -0.02 -3.44
N ILE A 100 -17.86 -0.87 -4.37
CA ILE A 100 -19.19 -1.48 -4.29
C ILE A 100 -19.30 -2.40 -3.08
N LEU A 101 -18.35 -3.31 -2.90
CA LEU A 101 -18.43 -4.33 -1.85
C LEU A 101 -18.29 -3.73 -0.45
N TYR A 102 -17.53 -2.67 -0.27
CA TYR A 102 -17.22 -2.08 1.04
C TYR A 102 -17.92 -0.75 1.31
N GLY A 103 -18.68 -0.22 0.35
CA GLY A 103 -19.38 1.05 0.48
C GLY A 103 -18.42 2.22 0.68
N THR A 104 -17.37 2.29 -0.15
CA THR A 104 -16.33 3.33 -0.08
C THR A 104 -16.27 4.15 -1.36
N SER A 105 -15.43 5.19 -1.38
CA SER A 105 -15.17 6.05 -2.54
C SER A 105 -13.67 6.21 -2.78
N ILE A 106 -12.89 5.14 -2.61
CA ILE A 106 -11.46 5.13 -2.87
C ILE A 106 -11.21 5.35 -4.37
N LYS A 107 -10.21 6.17 -4.70
CA LYS A 107 -9.85 6.49 -6.09
C LYS A 107 -8.85 5.52 -6.70
N ASP A 108 -7.98 4.90 -5.90
CA ASP A 108 -6.92 3.99 -6.37
C ASP A 108 -6.58 2.96 -5.28
N CYS A 109 -7.18 1.78 -5.35
CA CYS A 109 -6.92 0.71 -4.39
C CYS A 109 -5.54 0.05 -4.54
N ALA A 110 -4.83 0.28 -5.64
CA ALA A 110 -3.51 -0.30 -5.88
C ALA A 110 -2.37 0.68 -5.57
N CYS A 111 -2.66 1.83 -4.95
CA CYS A 111 -1.62 2.73 -4.47
C CYS A 111 -0.93 2.14 -3.23
N CYS A 112 0.41 2.12 -3.21
CA CYS A 112 1.17 1.61 -2.07
C CYS A 112 1.27 2.62 -0.92
N TYR A 113 1.08 3.92 -1.18
CA TYR A 113 1.07 4.92 -0.11
C TYR A 113 -0.22 4.86 0.69
N ARG A 114 -0.11 4.24 1.85
CA ARG A 114 -1.19 4.00 2.81
C ARG A 114 -0.68 4.33 4.19
N LEU A 115 -1.31 5.32 4.82
CA LEU A 115 -1.01 5.74 6.17
C LEU A 115 -2.16 5.31 7.07
N PHE A 116 -1.82 4.73 8.20
CA PHE A 116 -2.75 4.25 9.22
C PHE A 116 -2.42 4.89 10.55
N THR A 117 -3.42 5.16 11.39
CA THR A 117 -3.16 5.35 12.82
C THR A 117 -2.69 4.02 13.43
N TYR A 118 -1.88 4.08 14.48
CA TYR A 118 -1.41 2.89 15.17
C TYR A 118 -2.58 2.02 15.67
N GLU A 119 -3.61 2.65 16.20
CA GLU A 119 -4.82 1.93 16.68
C GLU A 119 -5.53 1.15 15.57
N LEU A 120 -5.69 1.76 14.40
CA LEU A 120 -6.25 1.05 13.25
C LEU A 120 -5.33 -0.08 12.80
N TRP A 121 -4.01 0.19 12.70
CA TRP A 121 -3.01 -0.79 12.26
C TRP A 121 -2.97 -2.04 13.14
N LYS A 122 -3.10 -1.90 14.44
CA LYS A 122 -3.16 -3.03 15.39
C LYS A 122 -4.31 -3.98 15.06
N ASN A 123 -5.45 -3.45 14.63
CA ASN A 123 -6.69 -4.20 14.38
C ASN A 123 -6.80 -4.75 12.95
N ILE A 124 -5.86 -4.41 12.07
CA ILE A 124 -5.81 -4.95 10.70
C ILE A 124 -4.99 -6.25 10.72
N ASP A 125 -5.56 -7.32 10.19
CA ASP A 125 -4.85 -8.59 10.01
C ASP A 125 -4.97 -9.08 8.56
N GLY A 126 -3.94 -8.79 7.77
CA GLY A 126 -3.90 -9.21 6.36
C GLY A 126 -3.71 -10.71 6.22
N LYS A 127 -4.55 -11.33 5.40
CA LYS A 127 -4.69 -12.81 5.29
C LYS A 127 -3.87 -13.43 4.15
N ALA A 128 -2.81 -12.78 3.67
CA ALA A 128 -1.98 -13.27 2.57
C ALA A 128 -0.50 -13.06 2.87
N ASP A 129 0.39 -13.64 2.08
CA ASP A 129 1.85 -13.51 2.28
C ASP A 129 2.53 -12.80 1.11
N GLU A 130 1.91 -12.77 -0.06
CA GLU A 130 2.43 -12.18 -1.29
C GLU A 130 1.86 -10.76 -1.55
N PHE A 131 1.75 -10.35 -2.81
CA PHE A 131 1.25 -9.03 -3.22
C PHE A 131 -0.22 -8.78 -2.88
N GLU A 132 -1.05 -9.83 -2.83
CA GLU A 132 -2.46 -9.73 -2.44
C GLU A 132 -2.67 -9.31 -0.98
N TYR A 133 -1.62 -9.37 -0.15
CA TYR A 133 -1.62 -8.82 1.19
C TYR A 133 -1.95 -7.34 1.21
N ASP A 134 -1.45 -6.59 0.23
CA ASP A 134 -1.74 -5.15 0.09
C ASP A 134 -3.24 -4.88 -0.10
N PHE A 135 -3.96 -5.75 -0.82
CA PHE A 135 -5.41 -5.64 -0.99
C PHE A 135 -6.16 -6.10 0.27
N SER A 136 -5.66 -7.13 0.95
CA SER A 136 -6.22 -7.57 2.23
C SER A 136 -6.17 -6.47 3.28
N ILE A 137 -5.05 -5.75 3.39
CA ILE A 137 -4.92 -4.63 4.34
C ILE A 137 -5.95 -3.53 4.04
N ILE A 138 -6.15 -3.16 2.77
CA ILE A 138 -7.16 -2.16 2.40
C ILE A 138 -8.54 -2.63 2.80
N CYS A 139 -8.91 -3.86 2.47
CA CYS A 139 -10.19 -4.44 2.82
C CYS A 139 -10.45 -4.38 4.33
N GLN A 140 -9.44 -4.76 5.11
CA GLN A 140 -9.50 -4.68 6.57
C GLN A 140 -9.59 -3.22 7.07
N ALA A 141 -8.82 -2.30 6.49
CA ALA A 141 -8.88 -0.90 6.88
C ALA A 141 -10.28 -0.31 6.67
N VAL A 142 -10.88 -0.50 5.48
CA VAL A 142 -12.21 0.07 5.17
C VAL A 142 -13.36 -0.63 5.91
N LYS A 143 -13.15 -1.86 6.41
CA LYS A 143 -14.07 -2.52 7.34
C LYS A 143 -14.02 -1.88 8.72
N ASN A 144 -12.84 -1.52 9.21
CA ASN A 144 -12.60 -1.07 10.57
C ASN A 144 -12.72 0.45 10.77
N THR A 145 -12.72 1.25 9.69
CA THR A 145 -12.95 2.70 9.81
C THR A 145 -13.71 3.27 8.63
N LYS A 146 -14.49 4.33 8.89
CA LYS A 146 -15.08 5.22 7.89
C LYS A 146 -14.35 6.57 7.80
N GLN A 147 -13.37 6.81 8.66
CA GLN A 147 -12.55 8.01 8.65
C GLN A 147 -11.39 7.85 7.64
N ILE A 148 -11.75 7.91 6.36
CA ILE A 148 -10.84 7.70 5.23
C ILE A 148 -10.50 9.05 4.60
N GLY A 149 -9.21 9.33 4.44
CA GLY A 149 -8.67 10.46 3.69
C GLY A 149 -8.01 10.02 2.39
N GLN A 150 -7.90 10.94 1.43
CA GLN A 150 -7.23 10.65 0.16
C GLN A 150 -6.46 11.87 -0.33
N CYS A 151 -5.28 11.66 -0.91
CA CYS A 151 -4.54 12.70 -1.61
C CYS A 151 -3.88 12.19 -2.88
N SER A 152 -3.56 13.12 -3.78
CA SER A 152 -2.76 12.80 -4.95
C SER A 152 -1.30 12.60 -4.56
N VAL A 153 -0.68 11.53 -5.07
CA VAL A 153 0.73 11.24 -4.87
C VAL A 153 1.43 11.08 -6.21
N TYR A 154 2.69 11.49 -6.24
CA TYR A 154 3.52 11.35 -7.42
C TYR A 154 3.91 9.88 -7.62
N TYR A 155 3.79 9.39 -8.86
CA TYR A 155 4.12 8.01 -9.20
C TYR A 155 4.92 7.92 -10.50
N LYS A 156 6.11 7.33 -10.42
CA LYS A 156 6.99 7.05 -11.56
C LYS A 156 7.04 5.54 -11.79
N SER A 157 6.20 5.06 -12.73
CA SER A 157 6.17 3.63 -13.03
C SER A 157 7.48 3.13 -13.61
N ARG A 158 8.04 2.06 -13.04
CA ARG A 158 9.11 1.28 -13.66
C ARG A 158 8.57 0.46 -14.83
N THR A 159 9.46 0.12 -15.75
CA THR A 159 9.21 -0.85 -16.81
C THR A 159 9.65 -2.26 -16.38
N TYR A 160 9.31 -3.28 -17.17
CA TYR A 160 9.85 -4.63 -16.93
C TYR A 160 11.38 -4.70 -17.06
N LYS A 161 11.99 -3.86 -17.91
CA LYS A 161 13.45 -3.73 -18.01
C LYS A 161 14.07 -3.19 -16.71
N ASP A 162 13.31 -2.40 -15.96
CA ASP A 162 13.72 -1.86 -14.66
C ASP A 162 13.40 -2.82 -13.50
N GLY A 163 13.06 -4.09 -13.78
CA GLY A 163 12.83 -5.12 -12.77
C GLY A 163 11.41 -5.15 -12.17
N LYS A 164 10.41 -4.60 -12.86
CA LYS A 164 9.01 -4.71 -12.41
C LYS A 164 8.54 -6.16 -12.42
N LYS A 165 8.01 -6.64 -11.28
CA LYS A 165 7.57 -8.03 -11.06
C LYS A 165 6.06 -8.23 -11.10
N CYS A 166 5.27 -7.14 -11.22
CA CYS A 166 3.82 -7.23 -11.19
C CYS A 166 3.27 -7.78 -12.52
N THR A 167 2.72 -8.97 -12.49
CA THR A 167 2.15 -9.71 -13.62
C THR A 167 0.61 -9.72 -13.57
N TRP A 168 -0.08 -10.24 -14.57
CA TRP A 168 -1.56 -10.27 -14.64
C TRP A 168 -2.22 -11.15 -13.57
N ASP A 169 -1.55 -12.21 -13.14
CA ASP A 169 -1.99 -13.10 -12.08
C ASP A 169 -2.15 -12.37 -10.74
N VAL A 170 -1.33 -11.36 -10.45
CA VAL A 170 -1.49 -10.51 -9.27
C VAL A 170 -2.86 -9.80 -9.27
N GLY A 171 -3.35 -9.38 -10.44
CA GLY A 171 -4.69 -8.79 -10.58
C GLY A 171 -5.81 -9.78 -10.25
N LEU A 172 -5.70 -11.03 -10.69
CA LEU A 172 -6.67 -12.10 -10.38
C LEU A 172 -6.66 -12.46 -8.89
N HIS A 173 -5.48 -12.55 -8.28
CA HIS A 173 -5.36 -12.78 -6.84
C HIS A 173 -5.94 -11.62 -6.03
N ALA A 174 -5.71 -10.37 -6.46
CA ALA A 174 -6.29 -9.19 -5.85
C ALA A 174 -7.84 -9.20 -5.92
N PHE A 175 -8.39 -9.54 -7.10
CA PHE A 175 -9.84 -9.67 -7.30
C PHE A 175 -10.44 -10.70 -6.33
N LYS A 176 -9.86 -11.90 -6.30
CA LYS A 176 -10.28 -12.96 -5.37
C LYS A 176 -10.17 -12.51 -3.91
N ARG A 177 -9.09 -11.83 -3.54
CA ARG A 177 -8.84 -11.37 -2.18
C ARG A 177 -9.87 -10.33 -1.73
N ILE A 178 -10.20 -9.36 -2.57
CA ILE A 178 -11.22 -8.34 -2.27
C ILE A 178 -12.58 -9.00 -1.96
N ILE A 179 -12.96 -10.02 -2.72
CA ILE A 179 -14.21 -10.76 -2.49
C ILE A 179 -14.13 -11.58 -1.20
N LEU A 180 -13.09 -12.39 -1.04
CA LEU A 180 -12.96 -13.27 0.14
C LEU A 180 -12.92 -12.47 1.44
N ASP A 181 -12.19 -11.37 1.49
CA ASP A 181 -12.08 -10.55 2.70
C ASP A 181 -13.37 -9.80 3.03
N ARG A 182 -14.32 -9.67 2.09
CA ARG A 182 -15.63 -9.08 2.37
C ARG A 182 -16.49 -9.99 3.24
N PHE A 183 -16.43 -11.31 2.98
CA PHE A 183 -17.31 -12.31 3.59
C PHE A 183 -16.66 -13.11 4.73
N ASN A 184 -15.36 -12.90 4.97
CA ASN A 184 -14.61 -13.44 6.10
C ASN A 184 -14.27 -12.33 7.11
#